data_f69c541d6295eb00c0d21303fdbe5129
#
_entry.id   f69c541d6295eb00c0d21303fdbe5129
#
_cell.length_a   1.000
_cell.length_b   1.000
_cell.length_c   1.000
_cell.angle_alpha   90.00
_cell.angle_beta   90.00
_cell.angle_gamma   90.00
#
_symmetry.space_group_name_H-M   'P 1'
#
loop_
_entity.id
_entity.type
_entity.pdbx_description
1 polymer ?
#
loop_
_entity_poly.entity_id
_entity_poly.type
_entity_poly.pdbx_seq_one_letter_code
_entity_poly.pdbx_strand_id
1 'polypeptide(L)'
;MTTTDGRSKLRRGGRELIIPTQALALRLRIGLQETEPLVWREIEVPGDYSFWDLHVAIQDAMGWQDYHLHRFTVPHPRTVKPLIFGIHSLHQDCDDPPSWATQVASVMTLRNDEAFYEYDFGDSWRHTIQLMSVMKRDFQV
;
A
#
# COMPACT_ATOMS: atom_id res chain seq x y z
N MET A 1 -10.56 16.24 6.35
CA MET A 1 -9.83 15.37 7.27
C MET A 1 -10.32 13.94 7.13
N THR A 2 -9.44 13.08 6.76
CA THR A 2 -9.77 11.69 6.59
C THR A 2 -9.63 10.97 7.92
N THR A 3 -10.74 10.42 8.37
CA THR A 3 -10.69 9.50 9.49
C THR A 3 -10.30 8.13 8.96
N THR A 4 -9.25 7.57 9.48
CA THR A 4 -8.87 6.20 9.22
C THR A 4 -9.66 5.30 10.16
N ASP A 5 -10.89 5.00 9.80
CA ASP A 5 -11.72 4.15 10.65
C ASP A 5 -11.58 2.66 10.30
N GLY A 6 -10.72 2.32 9.38
CA GLY A 6 -10.49 0.94 8.99
C GLY A 6 -11.67 0.31 8.27
N ARG A 7 -12.45 1.11 7.57
CA ARG A 7 -13.64 0.63 6.85
C ARG A 7 -13.60 1.08 5.40
N SER A 8 -14.14 0.25 4.54
CA SER A 8 -14.31 0.54 3.13
C SER A 8 -15.80 0.58 2.79
N LYS A 9 -16.18 1.51 1.90
CA LYS A 9 -17.57 1.67 1.48
C LYS A 9 -17.81 1.00 0.15
N LEU A 10 -18.82 0.13 0.09
CA LEU A 10 -19.28 -0.52 -1.12
C LEU A 10 -20.76 -0.22 -1.33
N ARG A 11 -21.16 -0.08 -2.60
CA ARG A 11 -22.57 0.08 -2.96
C ARG A 11 -23.09 -1.19 -3.60
N ARG A 12 -24.23 -1.67 -3.10
CA ARG A 12 -24.93 -2.81 -3.67
C ARG A 12 -26.42 -2.54 -3.64
N GLY A 13 -27.07 -2.62 -4.81
CA GLY A 13 -28.51 -2.39 -4.90
C GLY A 13 -28.97 -1.03 -4.41
N GLY A 14 -28.17 0.03 -4.63
CA GLY A 14 -28.48 1.39 -4.20
C GLY A 14 -28.22 1.68 -2.73
N ARG A 15 -27.77 0.68 -1.97
CA ARG A 15 -27.43 0.84 -0.55
C ARG A 15 -25.92 0.88 -0.36
N GLU A 16 -25.47 1.76 0.52
CA GLU A 16 -24.07 1.84 0.91
C GLU A 16 -23.80 0.83 2.04
N LEU A 17 -22.87 -0.08 1.81
CA LEU A 17 -22.44 -1.05 2.80
C LEU A 17 -21.05 -0.66 3.33
N ILE A 18 -20.90 -0.71 4.64
CA ILE A 18 -19.62 -0.49 5.28
C ILE A 18 -19.05 -1.85 5.66
N ILE A 19 -17.91 -2.20 5.06
CA ILE A 19 -17.22 -3.46 5.31
C ILE A 19 -15.92 -3.16 6.04
N PRO A 20 -15.67 -3.80 7.21
CA PRO A 20 -14.39 -3.63 7.90
C PRO A 20 -13.23 -4.06 7.01
N THR A 21 -12.11 -3.33 7.07
CA THR A 21 -10.96 -3.63 6.21
C THR A 21 -10.39 -5.03 6.45
N GLN A 22 -10.48 -5.57 7.67
CA GLN A 22 -10.04 -6.94 7.93
C GLN A 22 -10.87 -8.00 7.19
N ALA A 23 -12.06 -7.65 6.70
CA ALA A 23 -12.89 -8.54 5.91
C ALA A 23 -12.59 -8.45 4.41
N LEU A 24 -11.64 -7.61 4.01
CA LEU A 24 -11.25 -7.40 2.62
C LEU A 24 -9.91 -8.06 2.32
N ALA A 25 -9.73 -8.42 1.07
CA ALA A 25 -8.44 -8.81 0.49
C ALA A 25 -8.12 -7.86 -0.66
N LEU A 26 -6.89 -7.40 -0.70
CA LEU A 26 -6.40 -6.50 -1.76
C LEU A 26 -5.48 -7.30 -2.67
N ARG A 27 -5.75 -7.29 -3.97
CA ARG A 27 -4.85 -7.85 -4.96
C ARG A 27 -4.00 -6.72 -5.53
N LEU A 28 -2.69 -6.85 -5.35
CA LEU A 28 -1.73 -5.83 -5.73
C LEU A 28 -0.74 -6.41 -6.73
N ARG A 29 -0.42 -5.62 -7.74
CA ARG A 29 0.65 -5.92 -8.69
C ARG A 29 1.84 -5.03 -8.38
N ILE A 30 2.98 -5.66 -8.11
CA ILE A 30 4.23 -4.99 -7.79
C ILE A 30 5.16 -5.14 -8.98
N GLY A 31 5.55 -4.04 -9.60
CA GLY A 31 6.46 -4.04 -10.74
C GLY A 31 7.75 -3.33 -10.41
N LEU A 32 8.88 -3.99 -10.61
CA LEU A 32 10.20 -3.37 -10.44
C LEU A 32 10.52 -2.56 -11.68
N GLN A 33 10.68 -1.25 -11.52
CA GLN A 33 10.93 -0.33 -12.63
C GLN A 33 12.32 -0.57 -13.24
N GLU A 34 12.46 -0.20 -14.50
CA GLU A 34 13.73 -0.22 -15.23
C GLU A 34 14.32 -1.62 -15.38
N THR A 35 13.47 -2.66 -15.42
CA THR A 35 13.90 -4.01 -15.73
C THR A 35 13.39 -4.44 -17.10
N GLU A 36 14.22 -5.20 -17.85
CA GLU A 36 13.89 -5.71 -19.17
C GLU A 36 14.33 -7.18 -19.26
N PRO A 37 13.41 -8.14 -19.30
CA PRO A 37 11.96 -7.97 -19.20
C PRO A 37 11.53 -7.50 -17.81
N LEU A 38 10.32 -6.96 -17.73
CA LEU A 38 9.78 -6.42 -16.48
C LEU A 38 9.67 -7.51 -15.40
N VAL A 39 10.31 -7.26 -14.28
CA VAL A 39 10.15 -8.11 -13.09
C VAL A 39 8.93 -7.62 -12.32
N TRP A 40 7.96 -8.51 -12.12
CA TRP A 40 6.74 -8.16 -11.39
C TRP A 40 6.22 -9.33 -10.58
N ARG A 41 5.43 -9.01 -9.57
CA ARG A 41 4.75 -10.00 -8.73
C ARG A 41 3.34 -9.53 -8.48
N GLU A 42 2.44 -10.48 -8.36
CA GLU A 42 1.08 -10.23 -7.93
C GLU A 42 0.90 -10.86 -6.56
N ILE A 43 0.46 -10.07 -5.60
CA ILE A 43 0.28 -10.52 -4.22
C ILE A 43 -1.13 -10.20 -3.76
N GLU A 44 -1.62 -10.98 -2.80
CA GLU A 44 -2.89 -10.73 -2.16
C GLU A 44 -2.64 -10.53 -0.68
N VAL A 45 -3.12 -9.41 -0.15
CA VAL A 45 -2.89 -9.03 1.25
C VAL A 45 -4.22 -8.70 1.93
N PRO A 46 -4.31 -8.95 3.24
CA PRO A 46 -5.48 -8.50 4.00
C PRO A 46 -5.70 -7.00 3.89
N GLY A 47 -6.96 -6.58 3.87
CA GLY A 47 -7.31 -5.16 3.73
C GLY A 47 -6.92 -4.31 4.93
N ASP A 48 -6.64 -4.90 6.09
CA ASP A 48 -6.20 -4.19 7.28
C ASP A 48 -4.67 -4.07 7.40
N TYR A 49 -3.92 -4.49 6.36
CA TYR A 49 -2.47 -4.29 6.36
C TYR A 49 -2.12 -2.82 6.43
N SER A 50 -1.15 -2.49 7.31
CA SER A 50 -0.48 -1.19 7.29
C SER A 50 0.52 -1.14 6.12
N PHE A 51 1.05 0.04 5.84
CA PHE A 51 2.14 0.16 4.87
C PHE A 51 3.41 -0.58 5.33
N TRP A 52 3.62 -0.70 6.65
CA TRP A 52 4.70 -1.54 7.16
C TRP A 52 4.48 -3.01 6.81
N ASP A 53 3.27 -3.53 7.02
CA ASP A 53 2.95 -4.91 6.65
C ASP A 53 3.13 -5.14 5.15
N LEU A 54 2.74 -4.15 4.34
CA LEU A 54 2.93 -4.20 2.90
C LEU A 54 4.42 -4.20 2.54
N HIS A 55 5.23 -3.39 3.22
CA HIS A 55 6.69 -3.41 3.03
C HIS A 55 7.25 -4.82 3.25
N VAL A 56 6.87 -5.49 4.33
CA VAL A 56 7.31 -6.86 4.62
C VAL A 56 6.87 -7.82 3.50
N ALA A 57 5.62 -7.69 3.06
CA ALA A 57 5.10 -8.54 1.98
C ALA A 57 5.85 -8.33 0.66
N ILE A 58 6.20 -7.09 0.32
CA ILE A 58 6.99 -6.79 -0.87
C ILE A 58 8.41 -7.35 -0.76
N GLN A 59 9.03 -7.21 0.41
CA GLN A 59 10.36 -7.78 0.67
C GLN A 59 10.35 -9.30 0.42
N ASP A 60 9.34 -9.99 0.93
CA ASP A 60 9.21 -11.42 0.73
C ASP A 60 8.97 -11.77 -0.74
N ALA A 61 8.06 -11.05 -1.41
CA ALA A 61 7.69 -11.34 -2.79
C ALA A 61 8.83 -11.08 -3.78
N MET A 62 9.64 -10.04 -3.53
CA MET A 62 10.75 -9.66 -4.41
C MET A 62 12.06 -10.34 -4.04
N GLY A 63 12.12 -11.02 -2.90
CA GLY A 63 13.34 -11.65 -2.43
C GLY A 63 14.35 -10.69 -1.82
N TRP A 64 13.89 -9.50 -1.39
CA TRP A 64 14.74 -8.57 -0.66
C TRP A 64 14.91 -9.01 0.80
N GLN A 65 15.98 -8.57 1.45
CA GLN A 65 16.31 -9.01 2.81
C GLN A 65 16.15 -7.91 3.87
N ASP A 66 15.51 -6.80 3.49
CA ASP A 66 15.20 -5.68 4.39
C ASP A 66 16.43 -5.11 5.12
N TYR A 67 17.52 -4.94 4.39
CA TYR A 67 18.74 -4.33 4.92
C TYR A 67 18.79 -2.81 4.76
N HIS A 68 17.82 -2.22 4.04
CA HIS A 68 17.84 -0.81 3.67
C HIS A 68 16.53 -0.12 4.02
N LEU A 69 16.57 1.21 4.02
CA LEU A 69 15.38 2.02 4.25
C LEU A 69 14.41 1.94 3.07
N HIS A 70 13.16 2.20 3.32
CA HIS A 70 12.12 2.19 2.31
C HIS A 70 11.23 3.42 2.43
N ARG A 71 10.49 3.73 1.35
CA ARG A 71 9.52 4.81 1.30
C ARG A 71 8.40 4.46 0.34
N PHE A 72 7.16 4.69 0.79
CA PHE A 72 5.99 4.65 -0.07
C PHE A 72 5.60 6.08 -0.43
N THR A 73 5.23 6.28 -1.67
CA THR A 73 4.65 7.53 -2.15
C THR A 73 3.30 7.20 -2.76
N VAL A 74 2.24 7.78 -2.20
CA VAL A 74 0.86 7.51 -2.61
C VAL A 74 0.22 8.83 -3.01
N PRO A 75 -0.36 8.95 -4.22
CA PRO A 75 -1.10 10.15 -4.55
C PRO A 75 -2.23 10.38 -3.54
N HIS A 76 -2.35 11.62 -3.09
CA HIS A 76 -3.43 11.95 -2.15
C HIS A 76 -4.76 12.00 -2.93
N PRO A 77 -5.84 11.37 -2.41
CA PRO A 77 -7.11 11.34 -3.13
C PRO A 77 -7.75 12.71 -3.35
N ARG A 78 -7.36 13.73 -2.60
CA ARG A 78 -8.00 15.05 -2.58
C ARG A 78 -7.07 16.22 -2.81
N THR A 79 -5.76 16.05 -2.69
CA THR A 79 -4.80 17.15 -2.79
C THR A 79 -3.71 16.80 -3.79
N VAL A 80 -2.96 17.83 -4.22
CA VAL A 80 -1.85 17.67 -5.16
C VAL A 80 -0.63 17.04 -4.48
N LYS A 81 -0.43 17.33 -3.19
CA LYS A 81 0.73 16.84 -2.46
C LYS A 81 0.55 15.36 -2.12
N PRO A 82 1.49 14.49 -2.52
CA PRO A 82 1.38 13.06 -2.21
C PRO A 82 1.57 12.77 -0.73
N LEU A 83 1.06 11.63 -0.30
CA LEU A 83 1.33 11.06 1.01
C LEU A 83 2.61 10.24 0.94
N ILE A 84 3.45 10.36 1.96
CA ILE A 84 4.71 9.63 2.06
C ILE A 84 4.72 8.86 3.37
N PHE A 85 5.02 7.57 3.27
CA PHE A 85 5.12 6.68 4.43
C PHE A 85 6.47 5.97 4.39
N GLY A 86 7.13 5.87 5.54
CA GLY A 86 8.42 5.18 5.57
C GLY A 86 8.97 5.08 6.97
N ILE A 87 10.25 4.73 7.03
CA ILE A 87 11.01 4.78 8.28
C ILE A 87 11.62 6.18 8.36
N HIS A 88 11.25 6.91 9.41
CA HIS A 88 11.80 8.23 9.64
C HIS A 88 13.26 8.14 10.06
N SER A 89 14.11 8.91 9.42
CA SER A 89 15.45 9.16 9.92
C SER A 89 15.34 10.03 11.17
N LEU A 90 16.20 9.79 12.16
CA LEU A 90 16.26 10.56 13.38
C LEU A 90 16.55 12.06 13.17
N HIS A 91 16.89 12.44 11.95
CA HIS A 91 17.30 13.80 11.60
C HIS A 91 16.29 14.52 10.70
N GLN A 92 15.12 13.92 10.45
CA GLN A 92 14.11 14.57 9.63
C GLN A 92 12.93 15.02 10.49
N ASP A 93 12.72 16.32 10.51
CA ASP A 93 11.44 16.91 10.88
C ASP A 93 10.45 16.54 9.79
N CYS A 94 9.88 15.36 9.88
CA CYS A 94 8.95 14.87 8.90
C CYS A 94 7.58 14.75 9.55
N ASP A 95 6.62 15.49 9.02
CA ASP A 95 5.23 15.42 9.46
C ASP A 95 4.51 14.19 8.87
N ASP A 96 5.19 13.44 8.01
CA ASP A 96 4.59 12.26 7.41
C ASP A 96 4.41 11.15 8.43
N PRO A 97 3.25 10.47 8.43
CA PRO A 97 3.04 9.36 9.36
C PRO A 97 3.98 8.20 9.04
N PRO A 98 4.41 7.45 10.06
CA PRO A 98 5.22 6.26 9.82
C PRO A 98 4.41 5.18 9.10
N SER A 99 5.10 4.27 8.40
CA SER A 99 4.44 3.25 7.60
C SER A 99 3.54 2.31 8.42
N TRP A 100 3.80 2.14 9.71
CA TRP A 100 2.98 1.28 10.57
C TRP A 100 1.69 1.94 11.08
N ALA A 101 1.53 3.26 10.89
CA ALA A 101 0.39 3.99 11.47
C ALA A 101 -0.83 4.06 10.56
N THR A 102 -0.68 3.75 9.27
CA THR A 102 -1.75 3.93 8.28
C THR A 102 -2.01 2.64 7.52
N GLN A 103 -3.27 2.26 7.43
CA GLN A 103 -3.67 1.11 6.62
C GLN A 103 -3.65 1.46 5.13
N VAL A 104 -3.20 0.52 4.31
CA VAL A 104 -3.15 0.68 2.85
C VAL A 104 -4.54 1.02 2.30
N ALA A 105 -5.57 0.32 2.75
CA ALA A 105 -6.94 0.51 2.26
C ALA A 105 -7.57 1.85 2.64
N SER A 106 -6.95 2.61 3.56
CA SER A 106 -7.46 3.94 3.91
C SER A 106 -7.07 5.02 2.89
N VAL A 107 -6.04 4.77 2.08
CA VAL A 107 -5.56 5.74 1.08
C VAL A 107 -5.51 5.17 -0.33
N MET A 108 -5.36 3.85 -0.51
CA MET A 108 -5.45 3.21 -1.81
C MET A 108 -6.85 2.62 -2.00
N THR A 109 -7.49 3.02 -3.10
CA THR A 109 -8.82 2.56 -3.48
C THR A 109 -8.81 2.31 -4.99
N LEU A 110 -9.89 1.75 -5.53
CA LEU A 110 -9.99 1.54 -6.98
C LEU A 110 -10.00 2.87 -7.76
N ARG A 111 -10.25 4.00 -7.10
CA ARG A 111 -10.13 5.34 -7.69
C ARG A 111 -8.78 6.00 -7.42
N ASN A 112 -7.98 5.45 -6.52
CA ASN A 112 -6.62 5.90 -6.18
C ASN A 112 -5.75 4.66 -6.08
N ASP A 113 -5.57 3.99 -7.21
CA ASP A 113 -5.15 2.59 -7.29
C ASP A 113 -3.66 2.41 -7.55
N GLU A 114 -2.89 3.50 -7.58
CA GLU A 114 -1.46 3.43 -7.88
C GLU A 114 -0.65 4.06 -6.77
N ALA A 115 0.47 3.44 -6.45
CA ALA A 115 1.44 3.94 -5.49
C ALA A 115 2.84 3.55 -5.95
N PHE A 116 3.85 4.10 -5.29
CA PHE A 116 5.24 3.82 -5.57
C PHE A 116 5.95 3.40 -4.28
N TYR A 117 6.89 2.49 -4.43
CA TYR A 117 7.67 1.97 -3.33
C TYR A 117 9.15 2.02 -3.71
N GLU A 118 9.95 2.70 -2.91
CA GLU A 118 11.40 2.78 -3.10
C GLU A 118 12.09 2.04 -1.99
N TYR A 119 13.01 1.15 -2.36
CA TYR A 119 13.83 0.39 -1.45
C TYR A 119 15.29 0.67 -1.75
N ASP A 120 16.11 0.87 -0.69
CA ASP A 120 17.53 1.20 -0.82
C ASP A 120 17.73 2.51 -1.57
N PHE A 121 17.72 3.62 -0.84
CA PHE A 121 17.82 4.96 -1.44
C PHE A 121 19.15 5.19 -2.18
N GLY A 122 20.20 4.43 -1.85
CA GLY A 122 21.48 4.50 -2.57
C GLY A 122 21.37 3.98 -3.99
N ASP A 123 20.84 2.77 -4.14
CA ASP A 123 20.63 2.14 -5.46
C ASP A 123 19.26 2.49 -6.05
N SER A 124 18.31 2.90 -5.22
CA SER A 124 16.98 3.37 -5.64
C SER A 124 16.19 2.33 -6.44
N TRP A 125 15.91 1.18 -5.81
CA TRP A 125 15.03 0.17 -6.41
C TRP A 125 13.59 0.63 -6.31
N ARG A 126 13.06 1.16 -7.42
CA ARG A 126 11.71 1.72 -7.49
C ARG A 126 10.72 0.69 -8.03
N HIS A 127 9.58 0.61 -7.34
CA HIS A 127 8.51 -0.31 -7.68
C HIS A 127 7.22 0.47 -7.89
N THR A 128 6.44 0.05 -8.87
CA THR A 128 5.04 0.48 -8.97
C THR A 128 4.17 -0.49 -8.20
N ILE A 129 3.15 0.04 -7.56
CA ILE A 129 2.12 -0.75 -6.89
C ILE A 129 0.79 -0.40 -7.54
N GLN A 130 0.11 -1.42 -8.09
CA GLN A 130 -1.19 -1.25 -8.72
C GLN A 130 -2.20 -2.06 -7.94
N LEU A 131 -3.24 -1.40 -7.42
CA LEU A 131 -4.37 -2.09 -6.82
C LEU A 131 -5.27 -2.62 -7.93
N MET A 132 -5.30 -3.95 -8.09
CA MET A 132 -6.01 -4.61 -9.17
C MET A 132 -7.46 -4.88 -8.82
N SER A 133 -7.71 -5.31 -7.58
CA SER A 133 -9.06 -5.59 -7.12
C SER A 133 -9.14 -5.56 -5.60
N VAL A 134 -10.35 -5.29 -5.12
CA VAL A 134 -10.71 -5.38 -3.70
C VAL A 134 -11.79 -6.46 -3.61
N MET A 135 -11.52 -7.48 -2.82
CA MET A 135 -12.38 -8.64 -2.73
C MET A 135 -12.79 -8.87 -1.28
N LYS A 136 -13.89 -9.57 -1.10
CA LYS A 136 -14.25 -10.07 0.22
C LYS A 136 -13.26 -11.19 0.59
N ARG A 137 -12.67 -11.06 1.76
CA ARG A 137 -11.73 -12.05 2.25
C ARG A 137 -12.46 -13.34 2.58
N ASP A 138 -11.92 -14.46 2.11
CA ASP A 138 -12.46 -15.78 2.41
C ASP A 138 -11.78 -16.29 3.67
N PHE A 139 -12.56 -16.37 4.75
CA PHE A 139 -12.10 -16.98 6.00
C PHE A 139 -12.44 -18.47 5.93
N GLN A 140 -11.54 -19.25 5.39
CA GLN A 140 -11.67 -20.70 5.50
C GLN A 140 -11.31 -21.14 6.91
N VAL A 141 -12.25 -21.83 7.50
CA VAL A 141 -12.06 -22.42 8.83
C VAL A 141 -11.26 -23.71 8.69
#